data_149f0f83b07aadee5e8086a6839ae499
#
_entry.id   149f0f83b07aadee5e8086a6839ae499
#
_cell.length_a   1.000
_cell.length_b   1.000
_cell.length_c   1.000
_cell.angle_alpha   90.00
_cell.angle_beta   90.00
_cell.angle_gamma   90.00
#
_symmetry.space_group_name_H-M   'P 1'
#
loop_
_entity.id
_entity.type
_entity.pdbx_description
1 polymer ?
#
loop_
_entity_poly.entity_id
_entity_poly.type
_entity_poly.pdbx_seq_one_letter_code
_entity_poly.pdbx_strand_id
1 'polypeptide(L)'
;RWSVVESLPVCEAVKYAGSERDRLIENYKISLANLGKAGIRTVCYNFMPVIDWIRTDLQHPWEDGTSSLYFDRIRFAYFDLMILERENAEADYSPEELDKVAELDKVITEFEKAELVDTIIVKTQGFVNGNIKEGDKEPVTLFKRLLALYKGIDREALRENMRYFLSAIMPVCEEYGVNMCVHPDDPPFQVLGLPRIVTDEADIAWILSAVDNPHNGLTFCAGSLSAGEQNDTRELARKFARRTHFVHLRSCLLYTSPSPRD
;
A
#
# COMPACT_ATOMS: atom_id res chain seq x y z
N ARG A 1 -4.03 -4.50 -27.25
CA ARG A 1 -2.89 -5.33 -26.80
C ARG A 1 -2.67 -5.07 -25.32
N TRP A 2 -2.53 -6.11 -24.50
CA TRP A 2 -2.20 -6.00 -23.09
C TRP A 2 -0.70 -5.67 -22.92
N SER A 3 -0.35 -4.61 -22.23
CA SER A 3 1.03 -4.11 -22.12
C SER A 3 1.52 -3.96 -20.67
N VAL A 4 0.61 -3.86 -19.71
CA VAL A 4 0.90 -3.68 -18.29
C VAL A 4 0.12 -4.69 -17.47
N VAL A 5 0.73 -5.23 -16.43
CA VAL A 5 0.07 -5.98 -15.36
C VAL A 5 0.12 -5.16 -14.09
N GLU A 6 -1.05 -4.86 -13.56
CA GLU A 6 -1.22 -4.30 -12.23
C GLU A 6 -2.23 -5.16 -11.45
N SER A 7 -1.78 -5.97 -10.50
CA SER A 7 -0.40 -6.13 -10.07
C SER A 7 0.02 -7.61 -10.15
N LEU A 8 1.31 -7.86 -10.05
CA LEU A 8 1.84 -9.15 -9.65
C LEU A 8 2.16 -9.08 -8.15
N PRO A 9 1.34 -9.68 -7.27
CA PRO A 9 1.46 -9.50 -5.83
C PRO A 9 2.77 -10.08 -5.28
N VAL A 10 3.40 -9.35 -4.37
CA VAL A 10 4.53 -9.86 -3.58
C VAL A 10 3.98 -10.48 -2.29
N CYS A 11 4.22 -11.77 -2.09
CA CYS A 11 3.73 -12.49 -0.91
C CYS A 11 4.29 -11.91 0.39
N GLU A 12 3.48 -11.95 1.45
CA GLU A 12 3.88 -11.41 2.77
C GLU A 12 5.19 -12.03 3.27
N ALA A 13 5.40 -13.34 3.10
CA ALA A 13 6.63 -13.99 3.53
C ALA A 13 7.91 -13.45 2.84
N VAL A 14 7.79 -12.80 1.69
CA VAL A 14 8.90 -12.06 1.06
C VAL A 14 9.15 -10.75 1.81
N LYS A 15 8.10 -10.05 2.19
CA LYS A 15 8.17 -8.73 2.85
C LYS A 15 8.70 -8.82 4.28
N TYR A 16 8.27 -9.82 5.07
CA TYR A 16 8.78 -10.01 6.45
C TYR A 16 9.93 -11.02 6.57
N ALA A 17 10.52 -11.46 5.45
CA ALA A 17 11.63 -12.42 5.41
C ALA A 17 11.31 -13.78 6.06
N GLY A 18 10.12 -14.31 5.81
CA GLY A 18 9.69 -15.62 6.30
C GLY A 18 10.49 -16.79 5.71
N SER A 19 10.37 -17.97 6.30
CA SER A 19 11.12 -19.16 5.90
C SER A 19 10.89 -19.61 4.45
N GLU A 20 9.77 -19.25 3.85
CA GLU A 20 9.45 -19.56 2.46
C GLU A 20 9.89 -18.49 1.44
N ARG A 21 10.54 -17.42 1.91
CA ARG A 21 10.90 -16.26 1.10
C ARG A 21 11.53 -16.65 -0.23
N ASP A 22 12.59 -17.45 -0.18
CA ASP A 22 13.38 -17.76 -1.38
C ASP A 22 12.61 -18.61 -2.38
N ARG A 23 11.82 -19.57 -1.91
CA ARG A 23 10.90 -20.36 -2.76
C ARG A 23 9.86 -19.47 -3.45
N LEU A 24 9.30 -18.51 -2.73
CA LEU A 24 8.31 -17.58 -3.28
C LEU A 24 8.95 -16.60 -4.28
N ILE A 25 10.18 -16.17 -4.05
CA ILE A 25 10.94 -15.37 -5.02
C ILE A 25 11.19 -16.16 -6.31
N GLU A 26 11.55 -17.45 -6.22
CA GLU A 26 11.70 -18.29 -7.42
C GLU A 26 10.39 -18.42 -8.19
N ASN A 27 9.25 -18.61 -7.53
CA ASN A 27 7.94 -18.58 -8.17
C ASN A 27 7.65 -17.23 -8.85
N TYR A 28 8.04 -16.14 -8.22
CA TYR A 28 7.89 -14.79 -8.77
C TYR A 28 8.71 -14.60 -10.04
N LYS A 29 9.95 -15.09 -10.08
CA LYS A 29 10.83 -15.09 -11.27
C LYS A 29 10.18 -15.86 -12.44
N ILE A 30 9.59 -17.01 -12.17
CA ILE A 30 8.86 -17.79 -13.20
C ILE A 30 7.69 -16.97 -13.76
N SER A 31 6.94 -16.30 -12.90
CA SER A 31 5.83 -15.44 -13.31
C SER A 31 6.31 -14.28 -14.19
N LEU A 32 7.40 -13.59 -13.82
CA LEU A 32 8.00 -12.53 -14.62
C LEU A 32 8.47 -13.03 -15.99
N ALA A 33 9.14 -14.17 -16.04
CA ALA A 33 9.57 -14.78 -17.29
C ALA A 33 8.36 -15.09 -18.21
N ASN A 34 7.27 -15.61 -17.66
CA ASN A 34 6.05 -15.90 -18.41
C ASN A 34 5.39 -14.62 -18.95
N LEU A 35 5.33 -13.54 -18.13
CA LEU A 35 4.82 -12.25 -18.56
C LEU A 35 5.68 -11.67 -19.69
N GLY A 36 7.00 -11.73 -19.56
CA GLY A 36 7.94 -11.27 -20.57
C GLY A 36 7.81 -12.05 -21.90
N LYS A 37 7.68 -13.38 -21.84
CA LYS A 37 7.40 -14.24 -23.00
C LYS A 37 6.07 -13.89 -23.67
N ALA A 38 5.06 -13.51 -22.89
CA ALA A 38 3.76 -13.05 -23.40
C ALA A 38 3.81 -11.64 -24.00
N GLY A 39 4.95 -10.96 -23.94
CA GLY A 39 5.16 -9.62 -24.48
C GLY A 39 4.74 -8.47 -23.55
N ILE A 40 4.49 -8.75 -22.28
CA ILE A 40 4.22 -7.75 -21.25
C ILE A 40 5.56 -7.21 -20.75
N ARG A 41 5.69 -5.88 -20.75
CA ARG A 41 6.96 -5.20 -20.47
C ARG A 41 6.93 -4.35 -19.20
N THR A 42 5.78 -4.21 -18.56
CA THR A 42 5.61 -3.39 -17.36
C THR A 42 4.78 -4.16 -16.34
N VAL A 43 5.33 -4.29 -15.14
CA VAL A 43 4.67 -4.91 -14.00
C VAL A 43 4.65 -3.93 -12.85
N CYS A 44 3.45 -3.46 -12.47
CA CYS A 44 3.22 -2.70 -11.26
C CYS A 44 3.13 -3.66 -10.06
N TYR A 45 3.76 -3.31 -8.95
CA TYR A 45 3.72 -4.10 -7.72
C TYR A 45 3.72 -3.22 -6.49
N ASN A 46 3.20 -3.75 -5.40
CA ASN A 46 3.17 -3.12 -4.09
C ASN A 46 4.10 -3.87 -3.12
N PHE A 47 4.75 -3.12 -2.22
CA PHE A 47 5.57 -3.71 -1.15
C PHE A 47 5.07 -3.29 0.24
N MET A 48 3.78 -3.00 0.34
CA MET A 48 3.10 -2.59 1.56
C MET A 48 2.85 -3.81 2.46
N PRO A 49 3.27 -3.78 3.74
CA PRO A 49 3.00 -4.85 4.68
C PRO A 49 1.50 -5.03 4.96
N VAL A 50 1.00 -6.24 4.91
CA VAL A 50 -0.36 -6.69 5.27
C VAL A 50 -1.47 -5.99 4.51
N ILE A 51 -1.52 -4.68 4.60
CA ILE A 51 -2.58 -3.83 4.05
C ILE A 51 -2.01 -2.99 2.90
N ASP A 52 -2.65 -3.10 1.75
CA ASP A 52 -2.30 -2.37 0.54
C ASP A 52 -2.87 -0.93 0.60
N TRP A 53 -3.65 -0.51 -0.38
CA TRP A 53 -4.37 0.75 -0.29
C TRP A 53 -5.52 0.68 0.72
N ILE A 54 -5.79 1.79 1.42
CA ILE A 54 -6.77 1.83 2.51
C ILE A 54 -7.84 2.86 2.19
N ARG A 55 -9.09 2.48 2.38
CA ARG A 55 -10.25 3.38 2.41
C ARG A 55 -11.18 2.99 3.54
N THR A 56 -11.88 3.97 4.08
CA THR A 56 -12.92 3.78 5.11
C THR A 56 -14.31 3.78 4.53
N ASP A 57 -14.46 4.28 3.30
CA ASP A 57 -15.69 4.28 2.53
C ASP A 57 -15.37 4.12 1.03
N LEU A 58 -16.07 3.24 0.35
CA LEU A 58 -15.86 2.97 -1.09
C LEU A 58 -16.83 3.75 -1.99
N GLN A 59 -17.84 4.39 -1.43
CA GLN A 59 -18.88 5.12 -2.16
C GLN A 59 -19.30 6.39 -1.43
N HIS A 60 -18.35 7.10 -0.84
CA HIS A 60 -18.62 8.33 -0.11
C HIS A 60 -19.37 9.34 -1.02
N PRO A 61 -20.59 9.77 -0.63
CA PRO A 61 -21.36 10.69 -1.43
C PRO A 61 -20.87 12.13 -1.27
N TRP A 62 -20.88 12.90 -2.35
CA TRP A 62 -20.57 14.32 -2.36
C TRP A 62 -21.82 15.17 -2.62
N GLU A 63 -21.77 16.44 -2.26
CA GLU A 63 -22.89 17.38 -2.42
C GLU A 63 -23.32 17.56 -3.89
N ASP A 64 -22.40 17.35 -4.83
CA ASP A 64 -22.69 17.42 -6.27
C ASP A 64 -23.38 16.16 -6.83
N GLY A 65 -23.69 15.18 -5.97
CA GLY A 65 -24.32 13.92 -6.33
C GLY A 65 -23.36 12.85 -6.87
N THR A 66 -22.06 13.11 -6.90
CA THR A 66 -21.05 12.10 -7.22
C THR A 66 -20.70 11.26 -6.00
N SER A 67 -19.96 10.17 -6.21
CA SER A 67 -19.36 9.38 -5.13
C SER A 67 -17.90 9.08 -5.43
N SER A 68 -17.11 8.91 -4.38
CA SER A 68 -15.71 8.53 -4.51
C SER A 68 -15.24 7.62 -3.39
N LEU A 69 -14.07 7.00 -3.60
CA LEU A 69 -13.32 6.35 -2.54
C LEU A 69 -12.87 7.41 -1.52
N TYR A 70 -13.07 7.13 -0.24
CA TYR A 70 -12.78 8.09 0.82
C TYR A 70 -12.00 7.45 1.97
N PHE A 71 -11.02 8.18 2.51
CA PHE A 71 -10.28 7.82 3.71
C PHE A 71 -10.56 8.84 4.80
N ASP A 72 -11.26 8.42 5.83
CA ASP A 72 -11.52 9.20 7.04
C ASP A 72 -10.54 8.78 8.14
N ARG A 73 -9.69 9.71 8.54
CA ARG A 73 -8.65 9.47 9.54
C ARG A 73 -9.24 9.08 10.91
N ILE A 74 -10.39 9.65 11.30
CA ILE A 74 -11.02 9.38 12.59
C ILE A 74 -11.70 8.01 12.59
N ARG A 75 -12.40 7.66 11.51
CA ARG A 75 -12.97 6.30 11.36
C ARG A 75 -11.89 5.23 11.29
N PHE A 76 -10.76 5.54 10.67
CA PHE A 76 -9.61 4.64 10.64
C PHE A 76 -8.96 4.49 12.04
N ALA A 77 -8.79 5.60 12.78
CA ALA A 77 -8.33 5.57 14.16
C ALA A 77 -9.27 4.77 15.06
N TYR A 78 -10.59 4.94 14.88
CA TYR A 78 -11.61 4.14 15.57
C TYR A 78 -11.43 2.64 15.29
N PHE A 79 -11.22 2.27 14.03
CA PHE A 79 -10.95 0.89 13.66
C PHE A 79 -9.72 0.32 14.35
N ASP A 80 -8.62 1.07 14.39
CA ASP A 80 -7.36 0.65 15.01
C ASP A 80 -7.47 0.53 16.54
N LEU A 81 -8.05 1.56 17.19
CA LEU A 81 -8.13 1.66 18.65
C LEU A 81 -9.23 0.77 19.26
N MET A 82 -10.42 0.78 18.65
CA MET A 82 -11.63 0.22 19.28
C MET A 82 -12.03 -1.14 18.69
N ILE A 83 -11.67 -1.44 17.44
CA ILE A 83 -12.02 -2.72 16.81
C ILE A 83 -10.81 -3.66 16.81
N LEU A 84 -9.66 -3.21 16.37
CA LEU A 84 -8.41 -3.98 16.44
C LEU A 84 -7.84 -4.04 17.86
N GLU A 85 -8.07 -3.00 18.67
CA GLU A 85 -7.47 -2.89 20.01
C GLU A 85 -5.95 -3.13 19.95
N ARG A 86 -5.28 -2.51 18.99
CA ARG A 86 -3.85 -2.70 18.77
C ARG A 86 -3.07 -2.14 19.96
N GLU A 87 -2.12 -2.92 20.45
CA GLU A 87 -1.25 -2.53 21.57
C GLU A 87 -0.49 -1.23 21.23
N ASN A 88 -0.54 -0.23 22.14
CA ASN A 88 0.07 1.09 21.99
C ASN A 88 -0.40 1.93 20.78
N ALA A 89 -1.56 1.62 20.20
CA ALA A 89 -2.10 2.36 19.04
C ALA A 89 -2.28 3.86 19.30
N GLU A 90 -2.60 4.24 20.55
CA GLU A 90 -2.82 5.64 20.97
C GLU A 90 -1.61 6.55 20.63
N ALA A 91 -0.39 6.00 20.64
CA ALA A 91 0.82 6.76 20.32
C ALA A 91 0.90 7.23 18.85
N ASP A 92 0.09 6.65 17.96
CA ASP A 92 0.06 6.99 16.53
C ASP A 92 -0.95 8.11 16.21
N TYR A 93 -1.68 8.60 17.23
CA TYR A 93 -2.75 9.59 17.07
C TYR A 93 -2.54 10.80 17.97
N SER A 94 -2.91 11.98 17.46
CA SER A 94 -2.88 13.19 18.26
C SER A 94 -3.97 13.20 19.34
N PRO A 95 -3.82 14.00 20.41
CA PRO A 95 -4.89 14.16 21.41
C PRO A 95 -6.23 14.59 20.81
N GLU A 96 -6.22 15.46 19.79
CA GLU A 96 -7.43 15.89 19.09
C GLU A 96 -8.10 14.73 18.33
N GLU A 97 -7.30 13.86 17.70
CA GLU A 97 -7.83 12.68 17.02
C GLU A 97 -8.44 11.70 18.03
N LEU A 98 -7.78 11.48 19.19
CA LEU A 98 -8.30 10.62 20.24
C LEU A 98 -9.62 11.15 20.83
N ASP A 99 -9.74 12.46 21.04
CA ASP A 99 -10.99 13.08 21.48
C ASP A 99 -12.11 12.86 20.44
N LYS A 100 -11.83 13.02 19.16
CA LYS A 100 -12.80 12.77 18.08
C LYS A 100 -13.20 11.29 18.00
N VAL A 101 -12.28 10.37 18.25
CA VAL A 101 -12.59 8.92 18.33
C VAL A 101 -13.52 8.66 19.52
N ALA A 102 -13.28 9.25 20.68
CA ALA A 102 -14.14 9.11 21.85
C ALA A 102 -15.56 9.67 21.61
N GLU A 103 -15.70 10.76 20.84
CA GLU A 103 -17.02 11.28 20.44
C GLU A 103 -17.71 10.35 19.42
N LEU A 104 -16.95 9.81 18.48
CA LEU A 104 -17.48 8.85 17.50
C LEU A 104 -18.00 7.57 18.20
N ASP A 105 -17.29 7.08 19.22
CA ASP A 105 -17.69 5.87 19.97
C ASP A 105 -19.08 5.98 20.62
N LYS A 106 -19.51 7.21 20.97
CA LYS A 106 -20.83 7.44 21.56
C LYS A 106 -21.99 7.31 20.58
N VAL A 107 -21.72 7.42 19.29
CA VAL A 107 -22.77 7.52 18.24
C VAL A 107 -22.67 6.48 17.14
N ILE A 108 -21.52 5.84 16.98
CA ILE A 108 -21.29 4.84 15.93
C ILE A 108 -22.16 3.59 16.19
N THR A 109 -22.83 3.14 15.16
CA THR A 109 -23.69 1.95 15.24
C THR A 109 -22.93 0.66 15.00
N GLU A 110 -23.46 -0.47 15.46
CA GLU A 110 -22.88 -1.79 15.16
C GLU A 110 -22.81 -2.09 13.66
N PHE A 111 -23.74 -1.56 12.90
CA PHE A 111 -23.72 -1.66 11.44
C PHE A 111 -22.51 -0.93 10.84
N GLU A 112 -22.26 0.31 11.25
CA GLU A 112 -21.09 1.09 10.79
C GLU A 112 -19.77 0.46 11.20
N LYS A 113 -19.68 -0.13 12.40
CA LYS A 113 -18.50 -0.91 12.83
C LYS A 113 -18.26 -2.10 11.90
N ALA A 114 -19.29 -2.83 11.58
CA ALA A 114 -19.22 -3.96 10.65
C ALA A 114 -18.83 -3.52 9.23
N GLU A 115 -19.35 -2.40 8.76
CA GLU A 115 -18.95 -1.81 7.46
C GLU A 115 -17.48 -1.39 7.45
N LEU A 116 -16.94 -0.82 8.53
CA LEU A 116 -15.52 -0.49 8.64
C LEU A 116 -14.64 -1.74 8.53
N VAL A 117 -15.00 -2.81 9.24
CA VAL A 117 -14.29 -4.09 9.16
C VAL A 117 -14.34 -4.64 7.73
N ASP A 118 -15.52 -4.69 7.13
CA ASP A 118 -15.71 -5.20 5.77
C ASP A 118 -14.95 -4.35 4.74
N THR A 119 -14.99 -3.04 4.85
CA THR A 119 -14.31 -2.13 3.94
C THR A 119 -12.80 -2.24 4.09
N ILE A 120 -12.26 -2.11 5.31
CA ILE A 120 -10.81 -2.00 5.54
C ILE A 120 -10.11 -3.36 5.40
N ILE A 121 -10.72 -4.45 5.88
CA ILE A 121 -10.07 -5.77 5.91
C ILE A 121 -10.46 -6.63 4.70
N VAL A 122 -11.75 -6.63 4.32
CA VAL A 122 -12.26 -7.58 3.33
C VAL A 122 -12.22 -7.00 1.92
N LYS A 123 -12.94 -5.89 1.68
CA LYS A 123 -13.12 -5.34 0.34
C LYS A 123 -11.86 -4.74 -0.25
N THR A 124 -11.07 -4.01 0.56
CA THR A 124 -9.85 -3.37 0.07
C THR A 124 -8.66 -4.33 -0.05
N GLN A 125 -8.63 -5.42 0.74
CA GLN A 125 -7.50 -6.36 0.78
C GLN A 125 -7.79 -7.70 0.09
N GLY A 126 -9.02 -8.14 0.06
CA GLY A 126 -9.40 -9.46 -0.46
C GLY A 126 -9.02 -9.69 -1.93
N PHE A 127 -8.94 -8.61 -2.71
CA PHE A 127 -8.59 -8.63 -4.13
C PHE A 127 -7.07 -8.48 -4.42
N VAL A 128 -6.32 -7.93 -3.50
CA VAL A 128 -4.88 -7.73 -3.67
C VAL A 128 -4.08 -8.89 -3.10
N ASN A 129 -4.34 -9.26 -1.86
CA ASN A 129 -3.52 -10.22 -1.13
C ASN A 129 -4.15 -11.63 -0.99
N GLY A 130 -5.47 -11.74 -1.12
CA GLY A 130 -6.19 -13.01 -1.00
C GLY A 130 -6.08 -13.72 0.36
N ASN A 131 -5.51 -13.04 1.38
CA ASN A 131 -5.29 -13.61 2.70
C ASN A 131 -6.57 -13.65 3.54
N ILE A 132 -7.46 -12.70 3.31
CA ILE A 132 -8.79 -12.61 3.95
C ILE A 132 -9.80 -12.45 2.82
N LYS A 133 -10.87 -13.24 2.85
CA LYS A 133 -11.87 -13.30 1.78
C LYS A 133 -13.25 -12.99 2.32
N GLU A 134 -14.12 -12.55 1.44
CA GLU A 134 -15.55 -12.46 1.73
C GLU A 134 -16.09 -13.80 2.25
N GLY A 135 -16.78 -13.77 3.38
CA GLY A 135 -17.30 -14.97 4.05
C GLY A 135 -16.39 -15.59 5.11
N ASP A 136 -15.17 -15.08 5.33
CA ASP A 136 -14.35 -15.48 6.47
C ASP A 136 -15.05 -15.12 7.78
N LYS A 137 -15.11 -16.10 8.69
CA LYS A 137 -15.92 -15.95 9.94
C LYS A 137 -15.32 -15.01 10.98
N GLU A 138 -14.01 -14.77 10.91
CA GLU A 138 -13.28 -13.96 11.89
C GLU A 138 -12.22 -13.08 11.23
N PRO A 139 -12.61 -12.13 10.35
CA PRO A 139 -11.66 -11.35 9.58
C PRO A 139 -10.72 -10.52 10.47
N VAL A 140 -11.20 -9.98 11.58
CA VAL A 140 -10.40 -9.23 12.56
C VAL A 140 -9.32 -10.10 13.20
N THR A 141 -9.66 -11.32 13.61
CA THR A 141 -8.70 -12.27 14.19
C THR A 141 -7.63 -12.67 13.18
N LEU A 142 -8.01 -12.94 11.94
CA LEU A 142 -7.06 -13.25 10.87
C LEU A 142 -6.14 -12.06 10.59
N PHE A 143 -6.69 -10.85 10.57
CA PHE A 143 -5.94 -9.64 10.34
C PHE A 143 -4.93 -9.36 11.47
N LYS A 144 -5.33 -9.51 12.75
CA LYS A 144 -4.41 -9.43 13.90
C LYS A 144 -3.23 -10.43 13.78
N ARG A 145 -3.47 -11.65 13.27
CA ARG A 145 -2.39 -12.63 13.03
C ARG A 145 -1.43 -12.16 11.94
N LEU A 146 -1.92 -11.55 10.87
CA LEU A 146 -1.07 -10.99 9.81
C LEU A 146 -0.22 -9.83 10.34
N LEU A 147 -0.80 -8.92 11.13
CA LEU A 147 -0.06 -7.84 11.79
C LEU A 147 1.07 -8.39 12.68
N ALA A 148 0.80 -9.46 13.42
CA ALA A 148 1.78 -10.07 14.32
C ALA A 148 3.02 -10.62 13.59
N LEU A 149 2.93 -10.97 12.30
CA LEU A 149 4.08 -11.39 11.49
C LEU A 149 5.14 -10.29 11.30
N TYR A 150 4.73 -9.03 11.46
CA TYR A 150 5.61 -7.86 11.31
C TYR A 150 6.17 -7.34 12.64
N LYS A 151 5.93 -8.05 13.74
CA LYS A 151 6.50 -7.67 15.05
C LYS A 151 8.03 -7.66 14.97
N GLY A 152 8.61 -6.47 15.19
CA GLY A 152 10.06 -6.26 15.10
C GLY A 152 10.59 -5.98 13.69
N ILE A 153 9.73 -5.89 12.68
CA ILE A 153 10.10 -5.43 11.34
C ILE A 153 9.90 -3.91 11.28
N ASP A 154 10.99 -3.20 11.42
CA ASP A 154 11.02 -1.75 11.25
C ASP A 154 11.20 -1.34 9.77
N ARG A 155 11.30 -0.04 9.53
CA ARG A 155 11.46 0.53 8.19
C ARG A 155 12.73 0.03 7.50
N GLU A 156 13.83 -0.06 8.21
CA GLU A 156 15.11 -0.49 7.64
C GLU A 156 15.10 -1.99 7.33
N ALA A 157 14.52 -2.81 8.19
CA ALA A 157 14.35 -4.24 7.92
C ALA A 157 13.47 -4.47 6.69
N LEU A 158 12.37 -3.71 6.56
CA LEU A 158 11.50 -3.81 5.38
C LEU A 158 12.21 -3.38 4.09
N ARG A 159 13.03 -2.32 4.15
CA ARG A 159 13.88 -1.88 3.03
C ARG A 159 14.88 -2.95 2.62
N GLU A 160 15.57 -3.57 3.57
CA GLU A 160 16.51 -4.66 3.28
C GLU A 160 15.80 -5.87 2.65
N ASN A 161 14.59 -6.21 3.10
CA ASN A 161 13.80 -7.27 2.48
C ASN A 161 13.40 -6.91 1.05
N MET A 162 13.06 -5.65 0.78
CA MET A 162 12.78 -5.16 -0.57
C MET A 162 14.04 -5.19 -1.45
N ARG A 163 15.19 -4.74 -0.94
CA ARG A 163 16.45 -4.82 -1.66
C ARG A 163 16.82 -6.25 -2.02
N TYR A 164 16.67 -7.18 -1.08
CA TYR A 164 16.90 -8.61 -1.33
C TYR A 164 16.00 -9.14 -2.45
N PHE A 165 14.71 -8.85 -2.38
CA PHE A 165 13.74 -9.23 -3.41
C PHE A 165 14.11 -8.66 -4.77
N LEU A 166 14.32 -7.35 -4.87
CA LEU A 166 14.67 -6.68 -6.13
C LEU A 166 15.98 -7.24 -6.73
N SER A 167 17.02 -7.40 -5.92
CA SER A 167 18.30 -7.97 -6.37
C SER A 167 18.11 -9.37 -6.97
N ALA A 168 17.25 -10.18 -6.38
CA ALA A 168 17.01 -11.54 -6.82
C ALA A 168 16.25 -11.62 -8.16
N ILE A 169 15.33 -10.67 -8.45
CA ILE A 169 14.48 -10.71 -9.65
C ILE A 169 15.06 -9.93 -10.83
N MET A 170 15.98 -8.98 -10.60
CA MET A 170 16.52 -8.12 -11.68
C MET A 170 17.13 -8.90 -12.85
N PRO A 171 17.91 -9.99 -12.66
CA PRO A 171 18.43 -10.76 -13.79
C PRO A 171 17.34 -11.29 -14.73
N VAL A 172 16.20 -11.68 -14.18
CA VAL A 172 15.04 -12.12 -14.99
C VAL A 172 14.39 -10.94 -15.70
N CYS A 173 14.33 -9.79 -15.05
CA CYS A 173 13.81 -8.56 -15.66
C CYS A 173 14.65 -8.14 -16.86
N GLU A 174 15.98 -8.22 -16.75
CA GLU A 174 16.92 -7.95 -17.86
C GLU A 174 16.75 -8.94 -19.00
N GLU A 175 16.74 -10.25 -18.69
CA GLU A 175 16.62 -11.30 -19.70
C GLU A 175 15.35 -11.17 -20.55
N TYR A 176 14.22 -10.84 -19.90
CA TYR A 176 12.92 -10.76 -20.56
C TYR A 176 12.47 -9.34 -20.91
N GLY A 177 13.25 -8.31 -20.58
CA GLY A 177 12.94 -6.90 -20.84
C GLY A 177 11.68 -6.44 -20.11
N VAL A 178 11.51 -6.83 -18.84
CA VAL A 178 10.36 -6.46 -18.00
C VAL A 178 10.76 -5.38 -17.01
N ASN A 179 10.03 -4.29 -16.96
CA ASN A 179 10.20 -3.23 -15.98
C ASN A 179 9.32 -3.49 -14.74
N MET A 180 9.94 -3.56 -13.59
CA MET A 180 9.27 -3.60 -12.30
C MET A 180 9.01 -2.18 -11.82
N CYS A 181 7.76 -1.85 -11.51
CA CYS A 181 7.34 -0.51 -11.14
C CYS A 181 6.68 -0.54 -9.77
N VAL A 182 7.40 -0.09 -8.74
CA VAL A 182 6.81 -0.01 -7.40
C VAL A 182 5.75 1.08 -7.36
N HIS A 183 4.58 0.76 -6.79
CA HIS A 183 3.52 1.71 -6.51
C HIS A 183 3.81 2.43 -5.18
N PRO A 184 3.64 3.75 -5.07
CA PRO A 184 3.74 4.46 -3.80
C PRO A 184 2.73 3.93 -2.78
N ASP A 185 3.08 4.03 -1.50
CA ASP A 185 2.17 3.69 -0.42
C ASP A 185 0.88 4.54 -0.48
N ASP A 186 -0.26 3.94 -0.19
CA ASP A 186 -1.56 4.60 -0.19
C ASP A 186 -2.36 4.21 1.06
N PRO A 187 -2.39 5.04 2.09
CA PRO A 187 -1.80 6.38 2.18
C PRO A 187 -0.28 6.38 2.38
N PRO A 188 0.42 7.50 2.05
CA PRO A 188 1.87 7.61 2.12
C PRO A 188 2.36 8.00 3.53
N PHE A 189 1.85 7.33 4.54
CA PHE A 189 2.24 7.45 5.94
C PHE A 189 2.02 6.14 6.68
N GLN A 190 2.63 5.99 7.86
CA GLN A 190 2.49 4.78 8.67
C GLN A 190 1.05 4.53 9.10
N VAL A 191 0.65 3.27 9.08
CA VAL A 191 -0.68 2.81 9.47
C VAL A 191 -0.56 1.52 10.27
N LEU A 192 -1.34 1.38 11.33
CA LEU A 192 -1.40 0.17 12.17
C LEU A 192 -0.04 -0.25 12.73
N GLY A 193 0.87 0.71 12.97
CA GLY A 193 2.23 0.43 13.40
C GLY A 193 3.12 -0.25 12.35
N LEU A 194 2.62 -0.43 11.12
CA LEU A 194 3.37 -1.03 10.01
C LEU A 194 4.26 0.00 9.30
N PRO A 195 5.51 -0.34 8.96
CA PRO A 195 6.37 0.57 8.22
C PRO A 195 5.86 0.78 6.79
N ARG A 196 6.00 2.00 6.29
CA ARG A 196 5.80 2.39 4.89
C ARG A 196 7.14 2.88 4.33
N ILE A 197 7.51 2.46 3.12
CA ILE A 197 8.84 2.69 2.53
C ILE A 197 8.82 3.29 1.13
N VAL A 198 7.65 3.67 0.62
CA VAL A 198 7.46 4.33 -0.68
C VAL A 198 6.56 5.55 -0.50
N THR A 199 6.96 6.47 0.38
CA THR A 199 6.10 7.58 0.83
C THR A 199 6.49 8.94 0.28
N ASP A 200 7.76 9.15 -0.04
CA ASP A 200 8.32 10.45 -0.39
C ASP A 200 9.52 10.37 -1.34
N GLU A 201 10.13 11.53 -1.61
CA GLU A 201 11.30 11.65 -2.46
C GLU A 201 12.48 10.80 -1.99
N ALA A 202 12.75 10.79 -0.68
CA ALA A 202 13.89 10.07 -0.12
C ALA A 202 13.71 8.55 -0.27
N ASP A 203 12.50 8.06 -0.08
CA ASP A 203 12.14 6.66 -0.28
C ASP A 203 12.33 6.22 -1.72
N ILE A 204 11.78 6.99 -2.65
CA ILE A 204 11.90 6.69 -4.08
C ILE A 204 13.37 6.70 -4.50
N ALA A 205 14.15 7.70 -4.08
CA ALA A 205 15.57 7.77 -4.36
C ALA A 205 16.33 6.56 -3.78
N TRP A 206 16.00 6.15 -2.56
CA TRP A 206 16.60 4.99 -1.93
C TRP A 206 16.30 3.71 -2.71
N ILE A 207 15.05 3.43 -3.06
CA ILE A 207 14.65 2.23 -3.81
C ILE A 207 15.38 2.13 -5.15
N LEU A 208 15.44 3.23 -5.89
CA LEU A 208 16.09 3.27 -7.20
C LEU A 208 17.60 3.11 -7.11
N SER A 209 18.23 3.51 -5.99
CA SER A 209 19.66 3.36 -5.75
C SER A 209 20.03 2.03 -5.09
N ALA A 210 19.14 1.45 -4.29
CA ALA A 210 19.38 0.18 -3.58
C ALA A 210 19.66 -0.98 -4.54
N VAL A 211 19.00 -0.95 -5.70
CA VAL A 211 19.30 -1.82 -6.86
C VAL A 211 19.26 -0.92 -8.10
N ASP A 212 20.45 -0.37 -8.45
CA ASP A 212 20.56 0.56 -9.60
C ASP A 212 20.53 -0.22 -10.90
N ASN A 213 19.32 -0.45 -11.38
CA ASN A 213 19.03 -1.20 -12.59
C ASN A 213 17.93 -0.47 -13.37
N PRO A 214 18.02 -0.29 -14.69
CA PRO A 214 17.00 0.41 -15.47
C PRO A 214 15.61 -0.27 -15.40
N HIS A 215 15.56 -1.56 -15.12
CA HIS A 215 14.31 -2.31 -14.94
C HIS A 215 13.68 -2.17 -13.53
N ASN A 216 14.40 -1.59 -12.56
CA ASN A 216 13.85 -1.19 -11.27
C ASN A 216 13.31 0.24 -11.38
N GLY A 217 12.02 0.44 -11.36
CA GLY A 217 11.37 1.71 -11.64
C GLY A 217 10.18 2.00 -10.73
N LEU A 218 9.50 3.08 -11.07
CA LEU A 218 8.39 3.65 -10.33
C LEU A 218 7.10 3.59 -11.15
N THR A 219 6.01 3.23 -10.50
CA THR A 219 4.66 3.64 -10.90
C THR A 219 4.41 5.01 -10.28
N PHE A 220 4.43 6.06 -11.08
CA PHE A 220 4.15 7.40 -10.59
C PHE A 220 2.64 7.57 -10.39
N CYS A 221 2.17 7.39 -9.17
CA CYS A 221 0.77 7.61 -8.81
C CYS A 221 0.60 9.00 -8.21
N ALA A 222 0.09 9.95 -9.02
CA ALA A 222 -0.09 11.33 -8.58
C ALA A 222 -1.03 11.43 -7.36
N GLY A 223 -2.10 10.63 -7.32
CA GLY A 223 -3.04 10.64 -6.22
C GLY A 223 -2.45 10.14 -4.90
N SER A 224 -1.70 9.03 -4.90
CA SER A 224 -1.08 8.52 -3.68
C SER A 224 0.01 9.46 -3.16
N LEU A 225 0.88 9.95 -4.06
CA LEU A 225 1.96 10.86 -3.67
C LEU A 225 1.44 12.22 -3.16
N SER A 226 0.39 12.77 -3.80
CA SER A 226 -0.19 14.07 -3.39
C SER A 226 -0.90 14.02 -2.04
N ALA A 227 -1.19 12.85 -1.54
CA ALA A 227 -1.76 12.66 -0.20
C ALA A 227 -0.73 12.85 0.92
N GLY A 228 0.56 12.85 0.61
CA GLY A 228 1.62 13.21 1.56
C GLY A 228 1.88 14.72 1.52
N GLU A 229 1.69 15.41 2.63
CA GLU A 229 1.86 16.88 2.75
C GLU A 229 3.28 17.34 2.37
N GLN A 230 4.29 16.47 2.56
CA GLN A 230 5.69 16.74 2.25
C GLN A 230 6.01 16.65 0.75
N ASN A 231 5.08 16.16 -0.08
CA ASN A 231 5.36 15.82 -1.47
C ASN A 231 4.97 16.94 -2.46
N ASP A 232 5.94 17.51 -3.16
CA ASP A 232 5.69 18.23 -4.41
C ASP A 232 5.66 17.25 -5.58
N THR A 233 4.47 16.85 -6.01
CA THR A 233 4.30 15.84 -7.07
C THR A 233 4.86 16.29 -8.41
N ARG A 234 4.97 17.59 -8.69
CA ARG A 234 5.56 18.11 -9.93
C ARG A 234 7.08 17.93 -9.92
N GLU A 235 7.72 18.25 -8.80
CA GLU A 235 9.17 18.04 -8.65
C GLU A 235 9.51 16.55 -8.64
N LEU A 236 8.72 15.71 -7.95
CA LEU A 236 8.88 14.26 -7.96
C LEU A 236 8.78 13.70 -9.40
N ALA A 237 7.79 14.16 -10.19
CA ALA A 237 7.62 13.74 -11.58
C ALA A 237 8.85 14.11 -12.44
N ARG A 238 9.39 15.33 -12.28
CA ARG A 238 10.60 15.76 -13.01
C ARG A 238 11.83 14.94 -12.62
N LYS A 239 12.02 14.74 -11.30
CA LYS A 239 13.19 14.06 -10.75
C LYS A 239 13.27 12.60 -11.18
N PHE A 240 12.14 11.90 -11.13
CA PHE A 240 12.10 10.45 -11.34
C PHE A 240 11.56 10.03 -12.71
N ALA A 241 11.34 10.97 -13.64
CA ALA A 241 10.81 10.71 -14.98
C ALA A 241 11.51 9.57 -15.73
N ARG A 242 12.85 9.50 -15.66
CA ARG A 242 13.65 8.47 -16.36
C ARG A 242 13.47 7.06 -15.83
N ARG A 243 12.99 6.92 -14.62
CA ARG A 243 12.76 5.62 -13.95
C ARG A 243 11.26 5.37 -13.72
N THR A 244 10.40 6.23 -14.23
CA THR A 244 8.95 6.06 -14.22
C THR A 244 8.52 5.32 -15.48
N HIS A 245 8.08 4.08 -15.34
CA HIS A 245 7.65 3.26 -16.47
C HIS A 245 6.13 3.11 -16.57
N PHE A 246 5.41 3.52 -15.52
CA PHE A 246 3.96 3.53 -15.47
C PHE A 246 3.44 4.74 -14.71
N VAL A 247 2.28 5.26 -15.09
CA VAL A 247 1.73 6.49 -14.50
C VAL A 247 0.26 6.34 -14.21
N HIS A 248 -0.14 6.72 -12.99
CA HIS A 248 -1.54 6.93 -12.60
C HIS A 248 -1.81 8.43 -12.47
N LEU A 249 -2.52 9.00 -13.44
CA LEU A 249 -2.97 10.39 -13.38
C LEU A 249 -4.35 10.46 -12.76
N ARG A 250 -4.40 10.51 -11.44
CA ARG A 250 -5.60 10.66 -10.64
C ARG A 250 -5.40 11.66 -9.52
N SER A 251 -6.48 12.22 -8.99
CA SER A 251 -6.46 12.95 -7.71
C SER A 251 -6.98 12.05 -6.61
N CYS A 252 -6.46 12.22 -5.41
CA CYS A 252 -6.98 11.61 -4.20
C CYS A 252 -7.28 12.73 -3.20
N LEU A 253 -8.51 12.78 -2.70
CA LEU A 253 -8.84 13.59 -1.53
C LEU A 253 -8.65 12.70 -0.31
N LEU A 254 -7.60 12.97 0.45
CA LEU A 254 -7.55 12.56 1.85
C LEU A 254 -8.16 13.70 2.68
N TYR A 255 -8.88 13.35 3.71
CA TYR A 255 -9.51 14.30 4.64
C TYR A 255 -8.54 15.35 5.21
N THR A 256 -7.25 15.07 5.21
CA THR A 256 -6.20 15.95 5.75
C THR A 256 -5.48 16.79 4.68
N SER A 257 -5.80 16.63 3.40
CA SER A 257 -5.13 17.39 2.34
C SER A 257 -6.13 18.30 1.64
N PRO A 258 -6.06 19.63 1.84
CA PRO A 258 -6.79 20.54 0.98
C PRO A 258 -6.36 20.28 -0.47
N SER A 259 -7.33 20.24 -1.37
CA SER A 259 -7.05 20.10 -2.78
C SER A 259 -6.16 21.26 -3.26
N PRO A 260 -5.05 21.00 -4.00
CA PRO A 260 -4.26 22.09 -4.56
C PRO A 260 -4.98 22.90 -5.64
N ARG A 261 -6.30 22.80 -5.75
CA ARG A 261 -7.12 23.40 -6.80
C ARG A 261 -8.19 24.35 -6.32
N ASP A 262 -8.17 24.70 -5.03
CA ASP A 262 -9.02 25.78 -4.52
C ASP A 262 -8.26 27.09 -4.56
#